data_8ef96f01dd37e4f4edea42b2647741f4
#
_entry.id   8ef96f01dd37e4f4edea42b2647741f4
#
_cell.length_a   1.000
_cell.length_b   1.000
_cell.length_c   1.000
_cell.angle_alpha   90.00
_cell.angle_beta   90.00
_cell.angle_gamma   90.00
#
_symmetry.space_group_name_H-M   'P 1'
#
loop_
_entity.id
_entity.type
_entity.pdbx_description
1 polymer ?
#
loop_
_entity_poly.entity_id
_entity_poly.type
_entity_poly.pdbx_seq_one_letter_code
_entity_poly.pdbx_strand_id
1 'polypeptide(L)'
;MIPHIHLRRGKEESLLRRHPWILSGAIESVRYDGNEIPEGALVDVYTRSGDFIARGHYQIGSIAVRVLTFEQEPIDAAWWQRMISTAYDVRHTLGLTDAPDTTCYRLVHGEGDSLPGLVVDIYDTTAVLQCHSVGMYHARLTIADTTRTVYGHRVPAIY
;
A
#
# COMPACT_ATOMS: atom_id res chain seq x y z
N MET A 1 -4.02 12.47 -15.61
CA MET A 1 -3.53 13.31 -14.47
C MET A 1 -3.89 12.59 -13.18
N ILE A 2 -2.98 12.54 -12.17
CA ILE A 2 -3.30 12.00 -10.85
C ILE A 2 -4.24 13.00 -10.16
N PRO A 3 -5.39 12.57 -9.60
CA PRO A 3 -6.28 13.45 -8.86
C PRO A 3 -5.59 14.02 -7.62
N HIS A 4 -5.87 15.28 -7.29
CA HIS A 4 -5.33 15.96 -6.11
C HIS A 4 -6.42 16.13 -5.04
N ILE A 5 -6.11 15.70 -3.84
CA ILE A 5 -6.95 15.86 -2.65
C ILE A 5 -6.30 16.91 -1.74
N HIS A 6 -7.04 17.94 -1.37
CA HIS A 6 -6.58 18.95 -0.41
C HIS A 6 -7.23 18.73 0.95
N LEU A 7 -6.43 18.74 1.99
CA LEU A 7 -6.89 18.54 3.36
C LEU A 7 -7.40 19.85 3.98
N ARG A 8 -8.35 19.70 4.90
CA ARG A 8 -8.74 20.80 5.79
C ARG A 8 -7.58 21.17 6.70
N ARG A 9 -7.49 22.44 7.07
CA ARG A 9 -6.47 22.94 8.00
C ARG A 9 -6.42 22.12 9.29
N GLY A 10 -5.22 21.71 9.68
CA GLY A 10 -4.94 20.93 10.90
C GLY A 10 -5.22 19.42 10.75
N LYS A 11 -5.70 18.94 9.59
CA LYS A 11 -5.93 17.51 9.35
C LYS A 11 -4.68 16.78 8.83
N GLU A 12 -3.66 17.52 8.45
CA GLU A 12 -2.33 17.02 8.09
C GLU A 12 -1.53 16.46 9.26
N GLU A 13 -1.85 16.81 10.50
CA GLU A 13 -1.07 16.43 11.69
C GLU A 13 -0.90 14.91 11.87
N SER A 14 -1.94 14.12 11.57
CA SER A 14 -1.85 12.67 11.66
C SER A 14 -0.89 12.10 10.61
N LEU A 15 -0.89 12.68 9.40
CA LEU A 15 0.00 12.27 8.32
C LEU A 15 1.46 12.67 8.58
N LEU A 16 1.70 13.80 9.23
CA LEU A 16 3.04 14.18 9.69
C LEU A 16 3.61 13.18 10.71
N ARG A 17 2.74 12.48 11.43
CA ARG A 17 3.11 11.35 12.30
C ARG A 17 3.09 10.00 11.57
N ARG A 18 3.05 10.01 10.23
CA ARG A 18 3.05 8.81 9.37
C ARG A 18 1.83 7.89 9.56
N HIS A 19 0.67 8.44 9.97
CA HIS A 19 -0.56 7.66 10.02
C HIS A 19 -1.04 7.33 8.59
N PRO A 20 -1.32 6.04 8.27
CA PRO A 20 -1.54 5.61 6.88
C PRO A 20 -2.96 5.86 6.36
N TRP A 21 -3.87 6.43 7.15
CA TRP A 21 -5.25 6.64 6.74
C TRP A 21 -5.64 8.12 6.73
N ILE A 22 -6.36 8.50 5.67
CA ILE A 22 -7.02 9.79 5.57
C ILE A 22 -8.51 9.54 5.60
N LEU A 23 -9.17 10.08 6.61
CA LEU A 23 -10.61 9.97 6.75
C LEU A 23 -11.32 10.94 5.81
N SER A 24 -12.50 10.57 5.32
CA SER A 24 -13.30 11.41 4.41
C SER A 24 -13.59 12.80 4.96
N GLY A 25 -13.82 12.92 6.26
CA GLY A 25 -14.03 14.20 6.93
C GLY A 25 -12.80 15.14 6.98
N ALA A 26 -11.61 14.64 6.66
CA ALA A 26 -10.40 15.45 6.59
C ALA A 26 -10.24 16.16 5.23
N ILE A 27 -11.00 15.76 4.22
CA ILE A 27 -10.89 16.31 2.85
C ILE A 27 -11.66 17.64 2.77
N GLU A 28 -11.01 18.67 2.27
CA GLU A 28 -11.61 19.99 1.98
C GLU A 28 -12.11 20.05 0.54
N SER A 29 -11.25 19.66 -0.41
CA SER A 29 -11.57 19.72 -1.83
C SER A 29 -10.81 18.68 -2.64
N VAL A 30 -11.33 18.39 -3.82
CA VAL A 30 -10.73 17.50 -4.81
C VAL A 30 -10.55 18.27 -6.11
N ARG A 31 -9.38 18.13 -6.76
CA ARG A 31 -9.10 18.62 -8.10
C ARG A 31 -8.85 17.42 -9.01
N TYR A 32 -9.77 17.22 -9.94
CA TYR A 32 -9.72 16.14 -10.91
C TYR A 32 -10.48 16.56 -12.18
N ASP A 33 -9.96 16.19 -13.36
CA ASP A 33 -10.55 16.54 -14.65
C ASP A 33 -11.77 15.67 -15.01
N GLY A 34 -11.99 14.57 -14.29
CA GLY A 34 -13.15 13.69 -14.42
C GLY A 34 -14.30 14.11 -13.49
N ASN A 35 -15.46 13.45 -13.66
CA ASN A 35 -16.62 13.72 -12.81
C ASN A 35 -16.40 13.21 -11.37
N GLU A 36 -15.81 12.01 -11.22
CA GLU A 36 -15.54 11.38 -9.93
C GLU A 36 -14.21 10.63 -9.99
N ILE A 37 -13.49 10.59 -8.85
CA ILE A 37 -12.27 9.77 -8.73
C ILE A 37 -12.68 8.30 -8.72
N PRO A 38 -12.14 7.47 -9.63
CA PRO A 38 -12.40 6.04 -9.60
C PRO A 38 -11.88 5.40 -8.31
N GLU A 39 -12.64 4.47 -7.74
CA GLU A 39 -12.17 3.68 -6.59
C GLU A 39 -10.91 2.90 -6.95
N GLY A 40 -9.95 2.89 -6.04
CA GLY A 40 -8.63 2.27 -6.23
C GLY A 40 -7.64 3.11 -7.03
N ALA A 41 -8.05 4.28 -7.55
CA ALA A 41 -7.13 5.19 -8.24
C ALA A 41 -6.07 5.73 -7.28
N LEU A 42 -4.85 5.94 -7.80
CA LEU A 42 -3.82 6.71 -7.09
C LEU A 42 -4.24 8.18 -7.03
N VAL A 43 -4.04 8.79 -5.87
CA VAL A 43 -4.28 10.21 -5.61
C VAL A 43 -3.09 10.83 -4.90
N ASP A 44 -2.82 12.09 -5.20
CA ASP A 44 -1.87 12.92 -4.46
C ASP A 44 -2.63 13.75 -3.43
N VAL A 45 -2.07 13.81 -2.24
CA VAL A 45 -2.65 14.53 -1.10
C VAL A 45 -1.78 15.71 -0.74
N TYR A 46 -2.44 16.85 -0.59
CA TYR A 46 -1.82 18.13 -0.31
C TYR A 46 -2.38 18.75 0.97
N THR A 47 -1.56 19.51 1.65
CA THR A 47 -2.02 20.41 2.71
C THR A 47 -2.97 21.46 2.12
N ARG A 48 -3.64 22.24 2.96
CA ARG A 48 -4.43 23.38 2.51
C ARG A 48 -3.58 24.44 1.80
N SER A 49 -2.31 24.61 2.20
CA SER A 49 -1.36 25.52 1.56
C SER A 49 -0.87 25.06 0.18
N GLY A 50 -1.08 23.79 -0.17
CA GLY A 50 -0.68 23.23 -1.46
C GLY A 50 0.64 22.47 -1.42
N ASP A 51 1.15 22.15 -0.24
CA ASP A 51 2.33 21.32 -0.07
C ASP A 51 1.96 19.85 -0.20
N PHE A 52 2.71 19.08 -1.00
CA PHE A 52 2.53 17.64 -1.09
C PHE A 52 2.80 16.98 0.27
N ILE A 53 1.98 16.00 0.64
CA ILE A 53 2.12 15.31 1.93
C ILE A 53 2.09 13.78 1.82
N ALA A 54 1.35 13.22 0.86
CA ALA A 54 1.24 11.78 0.68
C ALA A 54 0.70 11.40 -0.69
N ARG A 55 0.92 10.14 -1.09
CA ARG A 55 0.27 9.48 -2.23
C ARG A 55 -0.33 8.16 -1.78
N GLY A 56 -1.52 7.80 -2.27
CA GLY A 56 -2.18 6.57 -1.86
C GLY A 56 -3.35 6.20 -2.76
N HIS A 57 -4.05 5.12 -2.38
CA HIS A 57 -5.25 4.66 -3.06
C HIS A 57 -6.51 5.32 -2.49
N TYR A 58 -7.32 5.89 -3.39
CA TYR A 58 -8.63 6.43 -3.06
C TYR A 58 -9.69 5.32 -2.94
N GLN A 59 -10.61 5.47 -2.01
CA GLN A 59 -11.77 4.60 -1.86
C GLN A 59 -12.95 5.37 -1.25
N ILE A 60 -14.16 5.10 -1.73
CA ILE A 60 -15.38 5.65 -1.14
C ILE A 60 -15.59 5.02 0.25
N GLY A 61 -15.82 5.85 1.26
CA GLY A 61 -16.05 5.39 2.63
C GLY A 61 -15.39 6.26 3.69
N SER A 62 -15.35 5.76 4.92
CA SER A 62 -14.77 6.49 6.06
C SER A 62 -13.28 6.72 5.89
N ILE A 63 -12.54 5.71 5.40
CA ILE A 63 -11.12 5.82 5.04
C ILE A 63 -11.05 6.14 3.56
N ALA A 64 -10.97 7.43 3.24
CA ALA A 64 -11.01 7.90 1.86
C ALA A 64 -9.68 7.71 1.12
N VAL A 65 -8.54 7.73 1.83
CA VAL A 65 -7.24 7.40 1.23
C VAL A 65 -6.45 6.49 2.16
N ARG A 66 -5.90 5.43 1.57
CA ARG A 66 -4.87 4.59 2.20
C ARG A 66 -3.52 4.98 1.63
N VAL A 67 -2.69 5.58 2.47
CA VAL A 67 -1.38 6.12 2.09
C VAL A 67 -0.40 4.99 1.79
N LEU A 68 0.25 5.05 0.64
CA LEU A 68 1.31 4.15 0.21
C LEU A 68 2.68 4.76 0.46
N THR A 69 2.83 6.05 0.21
CA THR A 69 4.08 6.76 0.42
C THR A 69 3.83 8.21 0.87
N PHE A 70 4.78 8.73 1.63
CA PHE A 70 4.84 10.14 2.03
C PHE A 70 5.85 10.93 1.19
N GLU A 71 6.39 10.29 0.15
CA GLU A 71 7.32 10.90 -0.79
C GLU A 71 6.65 11.06 -2.16
N GLN A 72 7.05 12.08 -2.90
CA GLN A 72 6.52 12.33 -4.24
C GLN A 72 7.26 11.46 -5.25
N GLU A 73 6.94 10.18 -5.25
CA GLU A 73 7.56 9.14 -6.08
C GLU A 73 6.52 8.34 -6.88
N PRO A 74 6.89 7.70 -7.99
CA PRO A 74 5.98 6.81 -8.72
C PRO A 74 5.69 5.53 -7.92
N ILE A 75 4.44 5.04 -8.03
CA ILE A 75 4.04 3.74 -7.51
C ILE A 75 4.05 2.75 -8.69
N ASP A 76 5.25 2.37 -9.08
CA ASP A 76 5.53 1.46 -10.19
C ASP A 76 6.02 0.09 -9.71
N ALA A 77 6.41 -0.79 -10.64
CA ALA A 77 6.91 -2.13 -10.32
C ALA A 77 8.15 -2.10 -9.41
N ALA A 78 9.03 -1.09 -9.57
CA ALA A 78 10.22 -0.96 -8.74
C ALA A 78 9.84 -0.55 -7.31
N TRP A 79 8.84 0.31 -7.15
CA TRP A 79 8.30 0.66 -5.84
C TRP A 79 7.71 -0.58 -5.14
N TRP A 80 6.87 -1.35 -5.81
CA TRP A 80 6.31 -2.58 -5.27
C TRP A 80 7.39 -3.58 -4.88
N GLN A 81 8.42 -3.74 -5.73
CA GLN A 81 9.54 -4.64 -5.44
C GLN A 81 10.29 -4.21 -4.16
N ARG A 82 10.55 -2.92 -4.01
CA ARG A 82 11.19 -2.38 -2.79
C ARG A 82 10.35 -2.67 -1.55
N MET A 83 9.03 -2.46 -1.60
CA MET A 83 8.15 -2.66 -0.45
C MET A 83 8.06 -4.15 -0.05
N ILE A 84 7.88 -5.05 -1.01
CA ILE A 84 7.83 -6.49 -0.75
C ILE A 84 9.19 -7.01 -0.27
N SER A 85 10.30 -6.52 -0.84
CA SER A 85 11.65 -6.89 -0.36
C SER A 85 11.87 -6.43 1.08
N THR A 86 11.46 -5.21 1.42
CA THR A 86 11.56 -4.71 2.80
C THR A 86 10.77 -5.58 3.78
N ALA A 87 9.55 -5.99 3.42
CA ALA A 87 8.75 -6.89 4.23
C ALA A 87 9.44 -8.27 4.37
N TYR A 88 10.02 -8.79 3.29
CA TYR A 88 10.80 -10.02 3.29
C TYR A 88 12.02 -9.91 4.21
N ASP A 89 12.80 -8.84 4.13
CA ASP A 89 14.01 -8.62 4.92
C ASP A 89 13.71 -8.60 6.43
N VAL A 90 12.56 -8.03 6.83
CA VAL A 90 12.10 -8.09 8.23
C VAL A 90 11.87 -9.53 8.67
N ARG A 91 11.17 -10.35 7.86
CA ARG A 91 10.91 -11.78 8.18
C ARG A 91 12.18 -12.60 8.15
N HIS A 92 13.10 -12.28 7.25
CA HIS A 92 14.42 -12.92 7.20
C HIS A 92 15.23 -12.62 8.46
N THR A 93 15.29 -11.37 8.89
CA THR A 93 15.97 -10.96 10.13
C THR A 93 15.37 -11.65 11.36
N LEU A 94 14.06 -11.92 11.35
CA LEU A 94 13.37 -12.67 12.41
C LEU A 94 13.58 -14.19 12.31
N GLY A 95 14.29 -14.68 11.29
CA GLY A 95 14.57 -16.11 11.08
C GLY A 95 13.38 -16.90 10.54
N LEU A 96 12.34 -16.26 10.03
CA LEU A 96 11.13 -16.95 9.55
C LEU A 96 11.27 -17.55 8.15
N THR A 97 12.08 -16.95 7.29
CA THR A 97 12.17 -17.34 5.87
C THR A 97 12.94 -18.64 5.62
N ASP A 98 13.83 -19.00 6.53
CA ASP A 98 14.74 -20.15 6.39
C ASP A 98 14.66 -21.11 7.61
N ALA A 99 13.62 -20.97 8.44
CA ALA A 99 13.42 -21.82 9.60
C ALA A 99 13.03 -23.25 9.15
N PRO A 100 13.73 -24.29 9.61
CA PRO A 100 13.46 -25.67 9.17
C PRO A 100 12.15 -26.24 9.70
N ASP A 101 11.61 -25.64 10.74
CA ASP A 101 10.40 -26.05 11.46
C ASP A 101 9.21 -25.08 11.26
N THR A 102 9.41 -24.01 10.50
CA THR A 102 8.39 -22.98 10.25
C THR A 102 8.18 -22.82 8.74
N THR A 103 7.09 -23.34 8.22
CA THR A 103 6.74 -23.28 6.80
C THR A 103 5.61 -22.27 6.52
N CYS A 104 4.99 -21.71 7.57
CA CYS A 104 3.86 -20.78 7.44
C CYS A 104 4.14 -19.52 8.23
N TYR A 105 4.05 -18.36 7.56
CA TYR A 105 4.19 -17.05 8.20
C TYR A 105 3.57 -15.94 7.35
N ARG A 106 3.29 -14.80 7.98
CA ARG A 106 2.79 -13.61 7.31
C ARG A 106 3.94 -12.78 6.75
N LEU A 107 4.01 -12.67 5.43
CA LEU A 107 4.99 -11.82 4.72
C LEU A 107 4.61 -10.35 4.80
N VAL A 108 3.36 -10.01 4.53
CA VAL A 108 2.86 -8.63 4.58
C VAL A 108 1.69 -8.53 5.53
N HIS A 109 1.76 -7.59 6.46
CA HIS A 109 0.74 -7.33 7.46
C HIS A 109 0.20 -5.89 7.33
N GLY A 110 -0.39 -5.55 6.19
CA GLY A 110 -1.11 -4.30 5.99
C GLY A 110 -0.31 -3.06 6.39
N GLU A 111 -0.88 -2.29 7.28
CA GLU A 111 -0.33 -1.05 7.81
C GLU A 111 1.03 -1.24 8.50
N GLY A 112 1.25 -2.40 9.12
CA GLY A 112 2.51 -2.72 9.80
C GLY A 112 3.72 -2.80 8.85
N ASP A 113 3.47 -3.11 7.58
CA ASP A 113 4.47 -3.13 6.52
C ASP A 113 4.32 -1.96 5.53
N SER A 114 3.60 -0.91 5.91
CA SER A 114 3.32 0.27 5.08
C SER A 114 2.59 -0.04 3.76
N LEU A 115 1.83 -1.14 3.74
CA LEU A 115 1.01 -1.58 2.61
C LEU A 115 -0.46 -1.73 3.03
N PRO A 116 -1.14 -0.62 3.44
CA PRO A 116 -2.47 -0.68 4.02
C PRO A 116 -3.48 -1.34 3.09
N GLY A 117 -4.17 -2.35 3.61
CA GLY A 117 -5.14 -3.15 2.85
C GLY A 117 -4.56 -4.34 2.10
N LEU A 118 -3.28 -4.67 2.28
CA LEU A 118 -2.66 -5.88 1.74
C LEU A 118 -2.24 -6.83 2.85
N VAL A 119 -2.61 -8.10 2.71
CA VAL A 119 -2.07 -9.22 3.49
C VAL A 119 -1.49 -10.24 2.53
N VAL A 120 -0.28 -10.71 2.82
CA VAL A 120 0.35 -11.82 2.09
C VAL A 120 0.82 -12.84 3.10
N ASP A 121 0.25 -14.03 3.03
CA ASP A 121 0.62 -15.17 3.87
C ASP A 121 1.38 -16.21 3.04
N ILE A 122 2.46 -16.73 3.58
CA ILE A 122 3.25 -17.81 3.00
C ILE A 122 2.84 -19.13 3.66
N TYR A 123 2.56 -20.13 2.85
CA TYR A 123 2.26 -21.50 3.24
C TYR A 123 3.18 -22.43 2.45
N ASP A 124 4.33 -22.75 3.00
CA ASP A 124 5.38 -23.54 2.34
C ASP A 124 5.77 -22.94 0.98
N THR A 125 5.38 -23.56 -0.11
CA THR A 125 5.66 -23.11 -1.49
C THR A 125 4.56 -22.24 -2.11
N THR A 126 3.58 -21.82 -1.31
CA THR A 126 2.42 -21.06 -1.77
C THR A 126 2.29 -19.73 -1.06
N ALA A 127 2.11 -18.65 -1.81
CA ALA A 127 1.69 -17.36 -1.27
C ALA A 127 0.20 -17.13 -1.50
N VAL A 128 -0.49 -16.60 -0.49
CA VAL A 128 -1.90 -16.21 -0.56
C VAL A 128 -1.99 -14.70 -0.35
N LEU A 129 -2.54 -14.01 -1.36
CA LEU A 129 -2.78 -12.57 -1.33
C LEU A 129 -4.21 -12.29 -0.92
N GLN A 130 -4.40 -11.42 0.08
CA GLN A 130 -5.70 -10.90 0.47
C GLN A 130 -5.70 -9.39 0.26
N CYS A 131 -6.56 -8.91 -0.64
CA CYS A 131 -6.71 -7.51 -0.96
C CYS A 131 -7.95 -6.95 -0.26
N HIS A 132 -7.75 -6.18 0.80
CA HIS A 132 -8.80 -5.58 1.62
C HIS A 132 -9.17 -4.16 1.17
N SER A 133 -8.64 -3.71 0.02
CA SER A 133 -9.00 -2.44 -0.61
C SER A 133 -9.03 -2.57 -2.13
N VAL A 134 -9.82 -1.73 -2.78
CA VAL A 134 -9.95 -1.72 -4.25
C VAL A 134 -8.60 -1.45 -4.93
N GLY A 135 -7.80 -0.54 -4.39
CA GLY A 135 -6.48 -0.22 -4.93
C GLY A 135 -5.52 -1.40 -4.86
N MET A 136 -5.50 -2.17 -3.75
CA MET A 136 -4.69 -3.38 -3.64
C MET A 136 -5.18 -4.47 -4.60
N TYR A 137 -6.50 -4.59 -4.78
CA TYR A 137 -7.05 -5.53 -5.76
C TYR A 137 -6.62 -5.17 -7.20
N HIS A 138 -6.62 -3.89 -7.56
CA HIS A 138 -6.13 -3.45 -8.88
C HIS A 138 -4.63 -3.76 -9.07
N ALA A 139 -3.81 -3.61 -8.03
CA ALA A 139 -2.38 -3.88 -8.06
C ALA A 139 -2.01 -5.37 -7.91
N ARG A 140 -2.96 -6.28 -7.66
CA ARG A 140 -2.70 -7.67 -7.27
C ARG A 140 -1.77 -8.46 -8.19
N LEU A 141 -1.84 -8.25 -9.51
CA LEU A 141 -0.97 -8.94 -10.45
C LEU A 141 0.48 -8.46 -10.33
N THR A 142 0.69 -7.16 -10.23
CA THR A 142 2.03 -6.58 -9.99
C THR A 142 2.59 -7.04 -8.65
N ILE A 143 1.77 -7.10 -7.60
CA ILE A 143 2.16 -7.62 -6.28
C ILE A 143 2.55 -9.09 -6.37
N ALA A 144 1.77 -9.91 -7.08
CA ALA A 144 2.07 -11.33 -7.29
C ALA A 144 3.41 -11.52 -8.02
N ASP A 145 3.61 -10.82 -9.13
CA ASP A 145 4.86 -10.92 -9.92
C ASP A 145 6.08 -10.45 -9.10
N THR A 146 5.91 -9.40 -8.31
CA THR A 146 6.93 -8.91 -7.39
C THR A 146 7.25 -9.94 -6.31
N THR A 147 6.23 -10.57 -5.73
CA THR A 147 6.40 -11.61 -4.71
C THR A 147 7.18 -12.80 -5.29
N ARG A 148 6.86 -13.24 -6.53
CA ARG A 148 7.65 -14.26 -7.23
C ARG A 148 9.10 -13.84 -7.43
N THR A 149 9.34 -12.60 -7.79
CA THR A 149 10.69 -12.07 -7.99
C THR A 149 11.52 -12.12 -6.70
N VAL A 150 10.93 -11.73 -5.58
CA VAL A 150 11.59 -11.72 -4.26
C VAL A 150 11.89 -13.14 -3.76
N TYR A 151 10.95 -14.07 -3.92
CA TYR A 151 11.11 -15.46 -3.46
C TYR A 151 11.83 -16.37 -4.46
N GLY A 152 11.87 -16.01 -5.74
CA GLY A 152 12.40 -16.87 -6.80
C GLY A 152 11.62 -18.18 -6.90
N HIS A 153 12.33 -19.30 -6.99
CA HIS A 153 11.72 -20.63 -7.14
C HIS A 153 11.07 -21.19 -5.88
N ARG A 154 11.21 -20.52 -4.72
CA ARG A 154 10.69 -21.00 -3.43
C ARG A 154 9.17 -20.90 -3.31
N VAL A 155 8.56 -19.94 -4.01
CA VAL A 155 7.11 -19.72 -4.01
C VAL A 155 6.59 -19.63 -5.45
N PRO A 156 6.42 -20.77 -6.12
CA PRO A 156 5.91 -20.82 -7.50
C PRO A 156 4.41 -20.54 -7.61
N ALA A 157 3.63 -20.85 -6.58
CA ALA A 157 2.18 -20.68 -6.57
C ALA A 157 1.76 -19.42 -5.79
N ILE A 158 0.89 -18.61 -6.40
CA ILE A 158 0.30 -17.41 -5.77
C ILE A 158 -1.20 -17.39 -6.07
N TYR A 159 -2.01 -17.25 -5.01
CA TYR A 159 -3.47 -17.18 -5.05
C TYR A 159 -3.99 -15.86 -4.47
#